data_4c9bd6348bb0e3f1b8d4c242a4bc7dce
#
_entry.id   4c9bd6348bb0e3f1b8d4c242a4bc7dce
#
_cell.length_a   1.000
_cell.length_b   1.000
_cell.length_c   1.000
_cell.angle_alpha   90.00
_cell.angle_beta   90.00
_cell.angle_gamma   90.00
#
_symmetry.space_group_name_H-M   'P 1'
#
loop_
_entity.id
_entity.type
_entity.pdbx_description
1 polymer ?
#
loop_
_entity_poly.entity_id
_entity_poly.type
_entity_poly.pdbx_seq_one_letter_code
_entity_poly.pdbx_strand_id
1 'polypeptide(L)'
;MAGVSPWVWWGDVTPQKKKQLIVPDDLNINHTASVEYRGVFINDEDFALRQWSTKTFDKGSKVQPGLNTYREIFKLLLRLRANTIWPAMHPGSTAFFKIHGAKELADSFGIVVGTSHCEPMLCNNVGEWDEKKFGRFNYVTNKKQVQKYWKNRIKTASFDTNLFTIGMRGIHDSNMEGVGKDIKDQRKWLQKVINDQREMLAKYVNPAVTQIPQVFVPYKEVLYILENGLKVPDDVMLMWCDDNYGYLTRMPDSLQQQRSGGHGIYYHLSYWGRPHDYLWLTTTQPGLIYNELNEAWNHNIRREWIVNIHDPKVASYNLEYFLEMAWDFDQFKPNNLSTHLQKWLCRDFGNSVGMQLTPILQEHFRLCSLRKPEFMGWCQTELDPSHRQAQGKLSSGQAKDLYKNGRSPVAVPDWSETECNKFINSYTLLSQKVSQIEKLIPSSLYDAYFATIKYPVCAAAAQAVKRIENFRDFDKSMAAHNEIIRLTDKYNHLSGGKWQWIMNWNVKEMPVFGEPTPTAYTLRPVQHKVQQNYTSSDARCTFNPQPVEMLGHTNKALPIPKGEELSFTIEIPKSGKYTISTAMIPTQCSDRGDIRFSVVVCNGSDNESDFYPKTFSLK
;
A
#
# COMPACT_ATOMS: atom_id res chain seq x y z
N MET A 1 -13.35 10.26 -23.40
CA MET A 1 -14.38 10.56 -22.38
C MET A 1 -14.47 12.07 -22.16
N ALA A 2 -15.55 12.58 -21.58
CA ALA A 2 -15.84 14.01 -21.48
C ALA A 2 -14.92 14.84 -20.54
N GLY A 3 -13.83 14.28 -20.05
CA GLY A 3 -12.88 14.94 -19.16
C GLY A 3 -13.39 15.17 -17.72
N VAL A 4 -14.45 14.48 -17.33
CA VAL A 4 -14.96 14.51 -15.95
C VAL A 4 -14.06 13.65 -15.06
N SER A 5 -13.62 14.20 -13.92
CA SER A 5 -12.82 13.47 -12.94
C SER A 5 -13.55 12.22 -12.44
N PRO A 6 -12.90 11.07 -12.30
CA PRO A 6 -13.47 9.91 -11.62
C PRO A 6 -13.85 10.23 -10.17
N TRP A 7 -13.21 11.23 -9.58
CA TRP A 7 -13.34 11.67 -8.19
C TRP A 7 -14.48 12.67 -7.94
N VAL A 8 -15.36 12.89 -8.92
CA VAL A 8 -16.47 13.82 -8.78
C VAL A 8 -17.30 13.62 -7.51
N TRP A 9 -17.50 12.39 -7.08
CA TRP A 9 -18.28 12.07 -5.88
C TRP A 9 -17.39 11.87 -4.64
N TRP A 10 -16.38 11.00 -4.73
CA TRP A 10 -15.48 10.69 -3.61
C TRP A 10 -14.48 11.80 -3.28
N GLY A 11 -14.04 12.53 -4.27
CA GLY A 11 -13.08 13.64 -4.14
C GLY A 11 -13.71 15.02 -4.10
N ASP A 12 -15.05 15.13 -4.23
CA ASP A 12 -15.78 16.40 -4.33
C ASP A 12 -15.26 17.32 -5.47
N VAL A 13 -14.72 16.71 -6.53
CA VAL A 13 -14.22 17.45 -7.70
C VAL A 13 -15.39 17.89 -8.56
N THR A 14 -15.84 19.13 -8.37
CA THR A 14 -16.98 19.68 -9.10
C THR A 14 -16.63 19.88 -10.58
N PRO A 15 -17.33 19.21 -11.52
CA PRO A 15 -17.08 19.39 -12.94
C PRO A 15 -17.39 20.81 -13.40
N GLN A 16 -16.54 21.35 -14.28
CA GLN A 16 -16.83 22.63 -14.93
C GLN A 16 -18.00 22.47 -15.91
N LYS A 17 -19.01 23.33 -15.78
CA LYS A 17 -20.12 23.39 -16.76
C LYS A 17 -19.60 23.92 -18.09
N LYS A 18 -19.81 23.16 -19.16
CA LYS A 18 -19.56 23.61 -20.54
C LYS A 18 -20.89 23.89 -21.23
N LYS A 19 -20.92 24.94 -22.06
CA LYS A 19 -22.11 25.28 -22.87
C LYS A 19 -22.40 24.20 -23.90
N GLN A 20 -21.37 23.54 -24.41
CA GLN A 20 -21.48 22.52 -25.45
C GLN A 20 -20.39 21.47 -25.23
N LEU A 21 -20.72 20.22 -25.46
CA LEU A 21 -19.80 19.11 -25.50
C LEU A 21 -19.75 18.61 -26.95
N ILE A 22 -18.59 18.74 -27.58
CA ILE A 22 -18.39 18.28 -28.96
C ILE A 22 -17.72 16.91 -28.89
N VAL A 23 -18.37 15.92 -29.46
CA VAL A 23 -17.79 14.58 -29.67
C VAL A 23 -17.53 14.43 -31.16
N PRO A 24 -16.30 14.17 -31.61
CA PRO A 24 -16.01 13.93 -33.01
C PRO A 24 -16.81 12.72 -33.54
N ASP A 25 -17.34 12.83 -34.76
CA ASP A 25 -18.15 11.77 -35.38
C ASP A 25 -17.31 10.50 -35.66
N ASP A 26 -16.01 10.66 -35.81
CA ASP A 26 -15.03 9.61 -36.05
C ASP A 26 -14.40 9.03 -34.77
N LEU A 27 -14.89 9.43 -33.59
CA LEU A 27 -14.38 8.94 -32.31
C LEU A 27 -14.61 7.43 -32.18
N ASN A 28 -13.58 6.66 -32.46
CA ASN A 28 -13.55 5.21 -32.24
C ASN A 28 -12.47 4.87 -31.22
N ILE A 29 -12.88 4.45 -30.03
CA ILE A 29 -11.96 4.02 -28.97
C ILE A 29 -12.11 2.51 -28.83
N ASN A 30 -11.09 1.80 -29.31
CA ASN A 30 -10.95 0.37 -29.08
C ASN A 30 -9.68 0.15 -28.27
N HIS A 31 -9.82 -0.34 -27.04
CA HIS A 31 -8.70 -0.58 -26.12
C HIS A 31 -8.94 -1.86 -25.33
N THR A 32 -7.96 -2.75 -25.36
CA THR A 32 -7.92 -3.93 -24.49
C THR A 32 -7.09 -3.60 -23.26
N ALA A 33 -7.64 -3.80 -22.08
CA ALA A 33 -6.93 -3.53 -20.84
C ALA A 33 -5.66 -4.39 -20.73
N SER A 34 -4.60 -3.79 -20.21
CA SER A 34 -3.31 -4.46 -19.99
C SER A 34 -3.43 -5.62 -18.99
N VAL A 35 -4.30 -5.50 -17.99
CA VAL A 35 -4.56 -6.52 -16.98
C VAL A 35 -6.03 -6.91 -17.03
N GLU A 36 -6.33 -8.21 -16.99
CA GLU A 36 -7.70 -8.73 -17.12
C GLU A 36 -8.61 -8.33 -15.96
N TYR A 37 -8.20 -8.64 -14.72
CA TYR A 37 -8.90 -8.29 -13.47
C TYR A 37 -8.16 -7.18 -12.75
N ARG A 38 -8.82 -6.06 -12.53
CA ARG A 38 -8.25 -4.83 -11.95
C ARG A 38 -9.14 -4.34 -10.84
N GLY A 39 -8.59 -4.21 -9.64
CA GLY A 39 -9.46 -3.85 -8.54
C GLY A 39 -8.78 -3.52 -7.23
N VAL A 40 -9.61 -3.49 -6.21
CA VAL A 40 -9.22 -3.13 -4.86
C VAL A 40 -9.59 -4.22 -3.85
N PHE A 41 -8.79 -4.34 -2.82
CA PHE A 41 -9.21 -4.95 -1.57
C PHE A 41 -9.56 -3.84 -0.58
N ILE A 42 -10.82 -3.81 -0.13
CA ILE A 42 -11.27 -2.89 0.92
C ILE A 42 -10.85 -3.46 2.27
N ASN A 43 -9.73 -2.96 2.77
CA ASN A 43 -9.14 -3.41 4.02
C ASN A 43 -9.51 -2.45 5.17
N ASP A 44 -10.78 -2.40 5.52
CA ASP A 44 -11.37 -1.45 6.47
C ASP A 44 -11.09 -1.82 7.94
N GLU A 45 -10.24 -1.06 8.60
CA GLU A 45 -9.64 -1.37 9.89
C GLU A 45 -10.23 -0.63 11.09
N ASP A 46 -11.51 -0.52 11.26
CA ASP A 46 -12.19 0.08 12.43
C ASP A 46 -12.33 1.60 12.45
N PHE A 47 -11.71 2.35 11.57
CA PHE A 47 -11.93 3.78 11.40
C PHE A 47 -12.21 4.12 9.92
N ALA A 48 -12.32 5.39 9.57
CA ALA A 48 -12.56 5.88 8.22
C ALA A 48 -13.79 5.25 7.55
N LEU A 49 -13.63 4.51 6.45
CA LEU A 49 -14.72 4.04 5.59
C LEU A 49 -15.88 3.40 6.37
N ARG A 50 -15.59 2.46 7.28
CA ARG A 50 -16.62 1.77 8.07
C ARG A 50 -17.35 2.71 9.01
N GLN A 51 -16.61 3.57 9.74
CA GLN A 51 -17.21 4.54 10.68
C GLN A 51 -18.07 5.56 9.93
N TRP A 52 -17.56 6.09 8.82
CA TRP A 52 -18.28 7.01 7.95
C TRP A 52 -19.54 6.38 7.36
N SER A 53 -19.43 5.18 6.79
CA SER A 53 -20.56 4.43 6.25
C SER A 53 -21.67 4.28 7.30
N THR A 54 -21.33 3.79 8.47
CA THR A 54 -22.29 3.46 9.52
C THR A 54 -22.93 4.68 10.18
N LYS A 55 -22.12 5.73 10.43
CA LYS A 55 -22.56 6.87 11.23
C LYS A 55 -23.10 8.03 10.38
N THR A 56 -22.71 8.09 9.11
CA THR A 56 -23.05 9.21 8.22
C THR A 56 -23.83 8.76 7.00
N PHE A 57 -23.24 7.95 6.11
CA PHE A 57 -23.79 7.70 4.79
C PHE A 57 -24.89 6.64 4.76
N ASP A 58 -24.67 5.50 5.39
CA ASP A 58 -25.67 4.43 5.58
C ASP A 58 -26.27 4.45 6.99
N LYS A 59 -26.49 5.64 7.56
CA LYS A 59 -26.97 5.83 8.92
C LYS A 59 -28.24 5.00 9.18
N GLY A 60 -28.20 4.22 10.25
CA GLY A 60 -29.29 3.33 10.63
C GLY A 60 -29.20 1.92 10.01
N SER A 61 -28.28 1.68 9.10
CA SER A 61 -27.98 0.34 8.59
C SER A 61 -27.42 -0.56 9.71
N LYS A 62 -27.86 -1.83 9.72
CA LYS A 62 -27.28 -2.86 10.59
C LYS A 62 -26.05 -3.53 9.99
N VAL A 63 -25.74 -3.23 8.71
CA VAL A 63 -24.58 -3.79 7.99
C VAL A 63 -23.48 -2.74 7.82
N GLN A 64 -22.24 -3.18 7.84
CA GLN A 64 -21.04 -2.31 7.89
C GLN A 64 -19.93 -2.89 7.00
N PRO A 65 -19.48 -2.20 5.93
CA PRO A 65 -20.12 -1.04 5.30
C PRO A 65 -21.51 -1.36 4.73
N GLY A 66 -22.36 -0.33 4.56
CA GLY A 66 -23.70 -0.50 4.04
C GLY A 66 -23.75 -0.70 2.52
N LEU A 67 -24.93 -1.06 2.02
CA LEU A 67 -25.15 -1.34 0.59
C LEU A 67 -24.93 -0.09 -0.29
N ASN A 68 -25.32 1.11 0.20
CA ASN A 68 -25.10 2.34 -0.56
C ASN A 68 -23.61 2.69 -0.64
N THR A 69 -22.84 2.41 0.41
CA THR A 69 -21.37 2.54 0.37
C THR A 69 -20.76 1.66 -0.72
N TYR A 70 -21.14 0.39 -0.81
CA TYR A 70 -20.69 -0.49 -1.89
C TYR A 70 -21.11 0.02 -3.28
N ARG A 71 -22.32 0.57 -3.41
CA ARG A 71 -22.76 1.19 -4.68
C ARG A 71 -21.86 2.32 -5.12
N GLU A 72 -21.46 3.21 -4.21
CA GLU A 72 -20.54 4.30 -4.55
C GLU A 72 -19.11 3.81 -4.80
N ILE A 73 -18.67 2.74 -4.12
CA ILE A 73 -17.39 2.08 -4.43
C ILE A 73 -17.43 1.49 -5.85
N PHE A 74 -18.47 0.76 -6.23
CA PHE A 74 -18.59 0.18 -7.58
C PHE A 74 -18.62 1.24 -8.67
N LYS A 75 -19.33 2.35 -8.44
CA LYS A 75 -19.30 3.51 -9.36
C LYS A 75 -17.88 4.08 -9.51
N LEU A 76 -17.13 4.19 -8.43
CA LEU A 76 -15.75 4.65 -8.48
C LEU A 76 -14.87 3.67 -9.26
N LEU A 77 -14.96 2.37 -8.97
CA LEU A 77 -14.20 1.35 -9.67
C LEU A 77 -14.42 1.42 -11.18
N LEU A 78 -15.67 1.50 -11.64
CA LEU A 78 -15.98 1.62 -13.08
C LEU A 78 -15.41 2.91 -13.68
N ARG A 79 -15.46 4.04 -12.96
CA ARG A 79 -14.86 5.30 -13.40
C ARG A 79 -13.35 5.22 -13.50
N LEU A 80 -12.72 4.45 -12.63
CA LEU A 80 -11.29 4.14 -12.66
C LEU A 80 -10.94 2.96 -13.59
N ARG A 81 -11.92 2.46 -14.36
CA ARG A 81 -11.75 1.35 -15.31
C ARG A 81 -11.35 0.02 -14.65
N ALA A 82 -11.65 -0.10 -13.36
CA ALA A 82 -11.54 -1.35 -12.61
C ALA A 82 -12.81 -2.19 -12.79
N ASN A 83 -12.69 -3.48 -12.55
CA ASN A 83 -13.78 -4.46 -12.71
C ASN A 83 -13.84 -5.50 -11.59
N THR A 84 -13.00 -5.40 -10.57
CA THR A 84 -12.84 -6.42 -9.53
C THR A 84 -12.83 -5.81 -8.14
N ILE A 85 -13.39 -6.52 -7.17
CA ILE A 85 -13.32 -6.15 -5.75
C ILE A 85 -13.05 -7.36 -4.87
N TRP A 86 -12.20 -7.18 -3.87
CA TRP A 86 -12.16 -7.98 -2.65
C TRP A 86 -12.83 -7.16 -1.55
N PRO A 87 -14.02 -7.59 -1.05
CA PRO A 87 -14.78 -6.79 -0.11
C PRO A 87 -14.16 -6.73 1.29
N ALA A 88 -14.67 -5.82 2.12
CA ALA A 88 -14.32 -5.70 3.52
C ALA A 88 -14.55 -7.01 4.30
N MET A 89 -13.58 -7.39 5.15
CA MET A 89 -13.62 -8.70 5.82
C MET A 89 -13.20 -8.68 7.29
N HIS A 90 -12.75 -7.54 7.80
CA HIS A 90 -12.25 -7.46 9.18
C HIS A 90 -13.32 -7.67 10.26
N PRO A 91 -12.93 -8.00 11.50
CA PRO A 91 -13.85 -8.04 12.64
C PRO A 91 -14.59 -6.70 12.77
N GLY A 92 -15.92 -6.77 12.86
CA GLY A 92 -16.78 -5.58 12.88
C GLY A 92 -17.37 -5.21 11.52
N SER A 93 -16.77 -5.66 10.41
CA SER A 93 -17.38 -5.57 9.08
C SER A 93 -18.37 -6.70 8.87
N THR A 94 -19.45 -6.43 8.14
CA THR A 94 -20.41 -7.45 7.75
C THR A 94 -19.86 -8.20 6.54
N ALA A 95 -19.81 -9.53 6.63
CA ALA A 95 -19.40 -10.37 5.52
C ALA A 95 -20.22 -10.05 4.26
N PHE A 96 -19.56 -9.78 3.14
CA PHE A 96 -20.18 -9.27 1.91
C PHE A 96 -21.38 -10.10 1.45
N PHE A 97 -21.25 -11.42 1.43
CA PHE A 97 -22.32 -12.32 1.03
C PHE A 97 -23.46 -12.48 2.05
N LYS A 98 -23.37 -11.86 3.25
CA LYS A 98 -24.46 -11.71 4.20
C LYS A 98 -25.24 -10.40 4.03
N ILE A 99 -24.73 -9.46 3.25
CA ILE A 99 -25.41 -8.21 2.95
C ILE A 99 -26.42 -8.49 1.84
N HIS A 100 -27.71 -8.39 2.19
CA HIS A 100 -28.79 -8.61 1.23
C HIS A 100 -28.68 -7.64 0.05
N GLY A 101 -28.66 -8.17 -1.16
CA GLY A 101 -28.54 -7.39 -2.39
C GLY A 101 -27.12 -6.97 -2.78
N ALA A 102 -26.07 -7.28 -1.98
CA ALA A 102 -24.71 -6.84 -2.30
C ALA A 102 -24.12 -7.58 -3.51
N LYS A 103 -24.35 -8.88 -3.63
CA LYS A 103 -23.89 -9.65 -4.79
C LYS A 103 -24.65 -9.26 -6.06
N GLU A 104 -25.95 -9.13 -5.96
CA GLU A 104 -26.81 -8.67 -7.06
C GLU A 104 -26.45 -7.26 -7.51
N LEU A 105 -26.06 -6.41 -6.56
CA LEU A 105 -25.55 -5.08 -6.86
C LEU A 105 -24.22 -5.16 -7.64
N ALA A 106 -23.27 -5.99 -7.19
CA ALA A 106 -22.00 -6.20 -7.90
C ALA A 106 -22.24 -6.71 -9.33
N ASP A 107 -23.12 -7.69 -9.50
CA ASP A 107 -23.49 -8.25 -10.82
C ASP A 107 -24.11 -7.19 -11.73
N SER A 108 -25.01 -6.34 -11.18
CA SER A 108 -25.64 -5.26 -11.95
C SER A 108 -24.64 -4.20 -12.44
N PHE A 109 -23.50 -4.06 -11.77
CA PHE A 109 -22.39 -3.19 -12.17
C PHE A 109 -21.32 -3.92 -13.01
N GLY A 110 -21.45 -5.23 -13.21
CA GLY A 110 -20.41 -6.03 -13.87
C GLY A 110 -19.11 -6.12 -13.07
N ILE A 111 -19.20 -6.02 -11.75
CA ILE A 111 -18.04 -6.14 -10.85
C ILE A 111 -17.84 -7.60 -10.46
N VAL A 112 -16.66 -8.12 -10.77
CA VAL A 112 -16.22 -9.45 -10.35
C VAL A 112 -15.84 -9.42 -8.87
N VAL A 113 -16.38 -10.37 -8.10
CA VAL A 113 -16.10 -10.47 -6.66
C VAL A 113 -15.08 -11.58 -6.42
N GLY A 114 -13.92 -11.19 -5.91
CA GLY A 114 -12.93 -12.11 -5.35
C GLY A 114 -12.91 -12.02 -3.82
N THR A 115 -12.01 -12.76 -3.21
CA THR A 115 -11.80 -12.72 -1.76
C THR A 115 -10.31 -12.89 -1.43
N SER A 116 -9.91 -12.40 -0.26
CA SER A 116 -8.53 -12.42 0.18
C SER A 116 -8.02 -13.85 0.49
N HIS A 117 -6.72 -13.95 0.72
CA HIS A 117 -6.04 -15.18 1.16
C HIS A 117 -6.61 -15.77 2.47
N CYS A 118 -7.36 -14.98 3.25
CA CYS A 118 -8.00 -15.42 4.49
C CYS A 118 -9.42 -15.99 4.27
N GLU A 119 -9.99 -15.82 3.07
CA GLU A 119 -11.39 -16.09 2.78
C GLU A 119 -11.56 -17.09 1.62
N PRO A 120 -11.08 -18.32 1.76
CA PRO A 120 -11.18 -19.31 0.69
C PRO A 120 -12.63 -19.61 0.34
N MET A 121 -12.88 -19.93 -0.93
CA MET A 121 -14.18 -20.34 -1.46
C MET A 121 -15.27 -19.28 -1.27
N LEU A 122 -14.93 -17.99 -1.37
CA LEU A 122 -15.82 -16.84 -1.17
C LEU A 122 -16.45 -16.79 0.25
N CYS A 123 -15.76 -17.31 1.24
CA CYS A 123 -16.25 -17.46 2.60
C CYS A 123 -15.47 -16.59 3.58
N ASN A 124 -16.12 -15.56 4.14
CA ASN A 124 -15.55 -14.74 5.20
C ASN A 124 -15.63 -15.48 6.54
N ASN A 125 -14.55 -16.17 6.90
CA ASN A 125 -14.52 -16.97 8.13
C ASN A 125 -14.57 -16.14 9.43
N VAL A 126 -14.23 -14.83 9.36
CA VAL A 126 -14.33 -13.91 10.50
C VAL A 126 -15.79 -13.58 10.83
N GLY A 127 -16.58 -13.22 9.83
CA GLY A 127 -17.95 -12.78 10.00
C GLY A 127 -18.99 -13.90 9.90
N GLU A 128 -18.62 -15.07 9.40
CA GLU A 128 -19.56 -16.17 9.09
C GLU A 128 -19.35 -17.44 9.92
N TRP A 129 -18.12 -17.73 10.38
CA TRP A 129 -17.84 -18.93 11.15
C TRP A 129 -18.16 -18.72 12.63
N ASP A 130 -19.07 -19.52 13.16
CA ASP A 130 -19.42 -19.54 14.58
C ASP A 130 -18.86 -20.80 15.24
N GLU A 131 -17.79 -20.65 16.01
CA GLU A 131 -17.12 -21.78 16.67
C GLU A 131 -18.02 -22.52 17.67
N LYS A 132 -18.95 -21.85 18.32
CA LYS A 132 -19.91 -22.48 19.26
C LYS A 132 -20.85 -23.44 18.53
N LYS A 133 -21.18 -23.09 17.27
CA LYS A 133 -22.15 -23.86 16.46
C LYS A 133 -21.46 -24.90 15.58
N PHE A 134 -20.29 -24.58 15.03
CA PHE A 134 -19.62 -25.39 14.01
C PHE A 134 -18.34 -26.08 14.52
N GLY A 135 -17.91 -25.76 15.74
CA GLY A 135 -16.61 -26.17 16.28
C GLY A 135 -15.45 -25.34 15.69
N ARG A 136 -14.23 -25.69 16.02
CA ARG A 136 -13.02 -24.95 15.57
C ARG A 136 -12.89 -24.97 14.05
N PHE A 137 -12.37 -23.87 13.49
CA PHE A 137 -12.05 -23.76 12.07
C PHE A 137 -10.75 -24.49 11.75
N ASN A 138 -10.80 -25.81 11.88
CA ASN A 138 -9.65 -26.70 11.84
C ASN A 138 -9.91 -27.83 10.83
N TYR A 139 -9.15 -27.81 9.72
CA TYR A 139 -9.36 -28.79 8.65
C TYR A 139 -8.87 -30.19 9.02
N VAL A 140 -7.94 -30.33 9.95
CA VAL A 140 -7.39 -31.62 10.40
C VAL A 140 -8.43 -32.39 11.20
N THR A 141 -9.09 -31.74 12.13
CA THR A 141 -10.01 -32.38 13.09
C THR A 141 -11.49 -32.14 12.77
N ASN A 142 -11.83 -31.10 12.01
CA ASN A 142 -13.21 -30.68 11.73
C ASN A 142 -13.52 -30.51 10.22
N LYS A 143 -12.84 -31.29 9.38
CA LYS A 143 -12.96 -31.24 7.92
C LYS A 143 -14.41 -31.20 7.42
N LYS A 144 -15.28 -32.05 7.95
CA LYS A 144 -16.67 -32.17 7.48
C LYS A 144 -17.46 -30.86 7.61
N GLN A 145 -17.30 -30.14 8.71
CA GLN A 145 -17.99 -28.86 8.90
C GLN A 145 -17.40 -27.75 8.05
N VAL A 146 -16.06 -27.70 7.93
CA VAL A 146 -15.40 -26.72 7.05
C VAL A 146 -15.83 -26.94 5.58
N GLN A 147 -15.85 -28.17 5.10
CA GLN A 147 -16.34 -28.47 3.75
C GLN A 147 -17.84 -28.17 3.57
N LYS A 148 -18.67 -28.41 4.58
CA LYS A 148 -20.09 -28.05 4.54
C LYS A 148 -20.29 -26.54 4.42
N TYR A 149 -19.48 -25.77 5.12
CA TYR A 149 -19.48 -24.31 5.06
C TYR A 149 -19.14 -23.81 3.65
N TRP A 150 -18.01 -24.24 3.09
CA TRP A 150 -17.63 -23.91 1.71
C TRP A 150 -18.66 -24.35 0.68
N LYS A 151 -19.15 -25.59 0.79
CA LYS A 151 -20.18 -26.13 -0.10
C LYS A 151 -21.45 -25.28 -0.13
N ASN A 152 -21.89 -24.79 1.02
CA ASN A 152 -23.10 -23.96 1.07
C ASN A 152 -22.90 -22.64 0.30
N ARG A 153 -21.70 -22.06 0.35
CA ARG A 153 -21.37 -20.84 -0.40
C ARG A 153 -21.30 -21.10 -1.90
N ILE A 154 -20.49 -22.05 -2.34
CA ILE A 154 -20.22 -22.25 -3.76
C ILE A 154 -21.43 -22.75 -4.56
N LYS A 155 -22.39 -23.39 -3.93
CA LYS A 155 -23.64 -23.81 -4.58
C LYS A 155 -24.51 -22.66 -5.09
N THR A 156 -24.35 -21.49 -4.54
CA THR A 156 -25.12 -20.29 -4.90
C THR A 156 -24.28 -19.28 -5.69
N ALA A 157 -23.00 -19.59 -5.92
CA ALA A 157 -22.07 -18.69 -6.58
C ALA A 157 -22.00 -18.99 -8.10
N SER A 158 -22.22 -17.98 -8.93
CA SER A 158 -21.89 -18.05 -10.36
C SER A 158 -20.38 -18.03 -10.56
N PHE A 159 -19.86 -18.81 -11.51
CA PHE A 159 -18.42 -18.78 -11.83
C PHE A 159 -18.05 -17.59 -12.74
N ASP A 160 -18.99 -17.03 -13.47
CA ASP A 160 -18.73 -15.96 -14.44
C ASP A 160 -18.42 -14.61 -13.78
N THR A 161 -18.92 -14.41 -12.55
CA THR A 161 -18.82 -13.13 -11.84
C THR A 161 -18.10 -13.23 -10.51
N ASN A 162 -17.36 -14.34 -10.28
CA ASN A 162 -16.57 -14.55 -9.06
C ASN A 162 -15.20 -15.13 -9.37
N LEU A 163 -14.22 -14.75 -8.56
CA LEU A 163 -12.88 -15.34 -8.50
C LEU A 163 -12.78 -16.17 -7.21
N PHE A 164 -12.55 -17.46 -7.33
CA PHE A 164 -12.51 -18.36 -6.19
C PHE A 164 -11.10 -18.44 -5.61
N THR A 165 -10.88 -17.81 -4.48
CA THR A 165 -9.63 -18.05 -3.73
C THR A 165 -9.62 -19.46 -3.19
N ILE A 166 -8.57 -20.22 -3.47
CA ILE A 166 -8.34 -21.57 -2.96
C ILE A 166 -7.12 -21.61 -2.03
N GLY A 167 -7.00 -22.68 -1.27
CA GLY A 167 -6.07 -22.79 -0.15
C GLY A 167 -6.78 -22.53 1.17
N MET A 168 -6.04 -22.42 2.24
CA MET A 168 -6.59 -22.13 3.57
C MET A 168 -5.50 -21.58 4.48
N ARG A 169 -5.86 -20.57 5.27
CA ARG A 169 -5.19 -20.15 6.49
C ARG A 169 -6.13 -20.38 7.68
N GLY A 170 -5.83 -19.85 8.83
CA GLY A 170 -6.74 -19.87 9.98
C GLY A 170 -7.86 -18.81 9.86
N ILE A 171 -8.53 -18.55 10.96
CA ILE A 171 -9.51 -17.45 11.02
C ILE A 171 -8.73 -16.13 10.95
N HIS A 172 -9.22 -15.20 10.12
CA HIS A 172 -8.56 -13.96 9.84
C HIS A 172 -7.15 -14.20 9.27
N ASP A 173 -6.14 -13.44 9.70
CA ASP A 173 -4.74 -13.54 9.22
C ASP A 173 -3.89 -14.49 10.07
N SER A 174 -4.50 -15.50 10.71
CA SER A 174 -3.79 -16.52 11.51
C SER A 174 -3.32 -17.71 10.67
N ASN A 175 -2.38 -18.48 11.21
CA ASN A 175 -1.91 -19.71 10.58
C ASN A 175 -2.99 -20.81 10.62
N MET A 176 -2.90 -21.75 9.66
CA MET A 176 -3.79 -22.91 9.60
C MET A 176 -3.76 -23.71 10.89
N GLU A 177 -4.91 -23.92 11.51
CA GLU A 177 -5.01 -24.59 12.80
C GLU A 177 -4.88 -26.11 12.69
N GLY A 178 -4.28 -26.74 13.72
CA GLY A 178 -4.14 -28.19 13.82
C GLY A 178 -3.02 -28.79 12.97
N VAL A 179 -2.28 -27.96 12.26
CA VAL A 179 -1.12 -28.38 11.48
C VAL A 179 0.15 -28.19 12.28
N GLY A 180 1.06 -29.17 12.22
CA GLY A 180 2.35 -29.09 12.88
C GLY A 180 3.25 -28.00 12.34
N LYS A 181 4.36 -27.72 13.05
CA LYS A 181 5.36 -26.73 12.60
C LYS A 181 6.25 -27.26 11.46
N ASP A 182 6.27 -28.57 11.24
CA ASP A 182 7.03 -29.17 10.15
C ASP A 182 6.45 -28.77 8.79
N ILE A 183 7.31 -28.31 7.90
CA ILE A 183 6.94 -27.89 6.54
C ILE A 183 6.30 -29.03 5.73
N LYS A 184 6.69 -30.28 5.95
CA LYS A 184 6.11 -31.45 5.26
C LYS A 184 4.66 -31.66 5.67
N ASP A 185 4.33 -31.46 6.96
CA ASP A 185 2.97 -31.57 7.47
C ASP A 185 2.10 -30.40 6.97
N GLN A 186 2.62 -29.17 7.02
CA GLN A 186 1.93 -27.98 6.47
C GLN A 186 1.62 -28.15 4.98
N ARG A 187 2.61 -28.56 4.18
CA ARG A 187 2.44 -28.86 2.76
C ARG A 187 1.40 -29.94 2.51
N LYS A 188 1.46 -31.05 3.24
CA LYS A 188 0.51 -32.18 3.11
C LYS A 188 -0.93 -31.71 3.32
N TRP A 189 -1.19 -30.97 4.37
CA TRP A 189 -2.55 -30.52 4.68
C TRP A 189 -3.04 -29.44 3.72
N LEU A 190 -2.20 -28.49 3.36
CA LEU A 190 -2.58 -27.44 2.39
C LEU A 190 -2.81 -28.05 1.01
N GLN A 191 -2.00 -29.02 0.57
CA GLN A 191 -2.24 -29.77 -0.67
C GLN A 191 -3.58 -30.48 -0.66
N LYS A 192 -3.91 -31.11 0.47
CA LYS A 192 -5.20 -31.78 0.62
C LYS A 192 -6.37 -30.80 0.54
N VAL A 193 -6.25 -29.64 1.17
CA VAL A 193 -7.26 -28.57 1.10
C VAL A 193 -7.49 -28.16 -0.35
N ILE A 194 -6.43 -27.83 -1.09
CA ILE A 194 -6.52 -27.42 -2.50
C ILE A 194 -7.22 -28.48 -3.34
N ASN A 195 -6.84 -29.75 -3.20
CA ASN A 195 -7.44 -30.85 -3.95
C ASN A 195 -8.95 -30.99 -3.63
N ASP A 196 -9.29 -31.01 -2.34
CA ASP A 196 -10.69 -31.14 -1.90
C ASP A 196 -11.56 -29.93 -2.37
N GLN A 197 -11.01 -28.71 -2.34
CA GLN A 197 -11.70 -27.52 -2.85
C GLN A 197 -11.94 -27.60 -4.36
N ARG A 198 -10.96 -28.04 -5.14
CA ARG A 198 -11.13 -28.23 -6.59
C ARG A 198 -12.15 -29.31 -6.92
N GLU A 199 -12.17 -30.43 -6.19
CA GLU A 199 -13.22 -31.45 -6.33
C GLU A 199 -14.60 -30.87 -6.04
N MET A 200 -14.71 -30.01 -5.03
CA MET A 200 -15.98 -29.34 -4.68
C MET A 200 -16.39 -28.35 -5.78
N LEU A 201 -15.48 -27.57 -6.34
CA LEU A 201 -15.74 -26.66 -7.46
C LEU A 201 -16.20 -27.43 -8.70
N ALA A 202 -15.51 -28.51 -9.06
CA ALA A 202 -15.91 -29.38 -10.18
C ALA A 202 -17.33 -29.97 -9.97
N LYS A 203 -17.65 -30.36 -8.75
CA LYS A 203 -18.94 -31.00 -8.43
C LYS A 203 -20.11 -30.04 -8.34
N TYR A 204 -19.91 -28.82 -7.84
CA TYR A 204 -21.01 -27.93 -7.45
C TYR A 204 -21.08 -26.63 -8.25
N VAL A 205 -20.03 -26.26 -8.99
CA VAL A 205 -19.97 -25.03 -9.77
C VAL A 205 -19.93 -25.37 -11.28
N ASN A 206 -18.85 -26.00 -11.75
CA ASN A 206 -18.70 -26.41 -13.15
C ASN A 206 -17.81 -27.66 -13.25
N PRO A 207 -18.28 -28.76 -13.91
CA PRO A 207 -17.47 -29.97 -14.10
C PRO A 207 -16.12 -29.71 -14.79
N ALA A 208 -16.06 -28.73 -15.70
CA ALA A 208 -14.83 -28.26 -16.30
C ALA A 208 -14.11 -27.29 -15.34
N VAL A 209 -13.53 -27.82 -14.27
CA VAL A 209 -12.91 -27.04 -13.18
C VAL A 209 -11.82 -26.07 -13.66
N THR A 210 -11.18 -26.35 -14.79
CA THR A 210 -10.17 -25.48 -15.42
C THR A 210 -10.76 -24.21 -16.04
N GLN A 211 -12.08 -24.15 -16.22
CA GLN A 211 -12.79 -22.95 -16.71
C GLN A 211 -13.22 -22.03 -15.57
N ILE A 212 -13.21 -22.54 -14.33
CA ILE A 212 -13.55 -21.73 -13.15
C ILE A 212 -12.36 -20.84 -12.81
N PRO A 213 -12.51 -19.50 -12.73
CA PRO A 213 -11.45 -18.61 -12.29
C PRO A 213 -11.05 -18.89 -10.84
N GLN A 214 -9.83 -19.33 -10.62
CA GLN A 214 -9.30 -19.71 -9.31
C GLN A 214 -8.02 -18.96 -9.03
N VAL A 215 -7.85 -18.53 -7.78
CA VAL A 215 -6.70 -17.76 -7.30
C VAL A 215 -6.08 -18.47 -6.10
N PHE A 216 -4.77 -18.64 -6.11
CA PHE A 216 -4.00 -19.06 -4.94
C PHE A 216 -3.05 -17.94 -4.54
N VAL A 217 -3.14 -17.51 -3.28
CA VAL A 217 -2.38 -16.37 -2.75
C VAL A 217 -1.29 -16.88 -1.80
N PRO A 218 -0.03 -16.99 -2.23
CA PRO A 218 1.09 -17.41 -1.38
C PRO A 218 1.57 -16.26 -0.49
N TYR A 219 0.75 -15.85 0.48
CA TYR A 219 1.03 -14.76 1.41
C TYR A 219 1.70 -15.25 2.69
N LYS A 220 2.70 -14.53 3.18
CA LYS A 220 3.45 -14.83 4.41
C LYS A 220 3.97 -16.29 4.43
N GLU A 221 3.59 -17.08 5.45
CA GLU A 221 4.01 -18.48 5.61
C GLU A 221 3.63 -19.39 4.45
N VAL A 222 2.56 -19.04 3.71
CA VAL A 222 2.09 -19.84 2.56
C VAL A 222 3.09 -19.78 1.40
N LEU A 223 3.83 -18.66 1.24
CA LEU A 223 4.91 -18.57 0.27
C LEU A 223 6.01 -19.58 0.57
N TYR A 224 6.41 -19.70 1.83
CA TYR A 224 7.40 -20.69 2.23
C TYR A 224 6.94 -22.13 1.97
N ILE A 225 5.65 -22.42 2.19
CA ILE A 225 5.06 -23.74 1.87
C ILE A 225 5.11 -24.01 0.36
N LEU A 226 4.77 -23.00 -0.47
CA LEU A 226 4.85 -23.11 -1.92
C LEU A 226 6.27 -23.40 -2.39
N GLU A 227 7.25 -22.67 -1.89
CA GLU A 227 8.66 -22.85 -2.22
C GLU A 227 9.23 -24.22 -1.76
N ASN A 228 8.63 -24.83 -0.75
CA ASN A 228 8.99 -26.15 -0.28
C ASN A 228 8.15 -27.27 -0.91
N GLY A 229 7.66 -27.06 -2.14
CA GLY A 229 7.15 -28.10 -3.01
C GLY A 229 5.64 -28.35 -2.96
N LEU A 230 4.84 -27.38 -2.46
CA LEU A 230 3.39 -27.40 -2.65
C LEU A 230 3.09 -27.35 -4.16
N LYS A 231 2.17 -28.19 -4.63
CA LYS A 231 1.76 -28.23 -6.02
C LYS A 231 0.43 -27.49 -6.22
N VAL A 232 0.47 -26.38 -6.91
CA VAL A 232 -0.71 -25.62 -7.32
C VAL A 232 -0.96 -25.96 -8.80
N PRO A 233 -2.17 -26.42 -9.20
CA PRO A 233 -2.47 -26.74 -10.59
C PRO A 233 -2.21 -25.56 -11.53
N ASP A 234 -1.76 -25.83 -12.77
CA ASP A 234 -1.30 -24.79 -13.69
C ASP A 234 -2.40 -23.83 -14.15
N ASP A 235 -3.65 -24.28 -14.14
CA ASP A 235 -4.83 -23.48 -14.46
C ASP A 235 -5.26 -22.52 -13.33
N VAL A 236 -4.67 -22.65 -12.16
CA VAL A 236 -4.90 -21.74 -11.02
C VAL A 236 -3.94 -20.56 -11.10
N MET A 237 -4.47 -19.35 -11.02
CA MET A 237 -3.67 -18.12 -10.97
C MET A 237 -2.85 -18.06 -9.69
N LEU A 238 -1.56 -17.73 -9.79
CA LEU A 238 -0.71 -17.41 -8.64
C LEU A 238 -0.70 -15.90 -8.40
N MET A 239 -1.16 -15.49 -7.21
CA MET A 239 -1.22 -14.10 -6.79
C MET A 239 0.01 -13.76 -5.94
N TRP A 240 1.02 -13.15 -6.53
CA TRP A 240 2.22 -12.71 -5.82
C TRP A 240 1.92 -11.51 -4.93
N CYS A 241 2.66 -11.37 -3.85
CA CYS A 241 2.43 -10.32 -2.87
C CYS A 241 3.68 -9.48 -2.67
N ASP A 242 3.47 -8.21 -2.32
CA ASP A 242 4.53 -7.38 -1.79
C ASP A 242 4.83 -7.72 -0.30
N ASP A 243 5.82 -7.06 0.26
CA ASP A 243 6.22 -7.18 1.66
C ASP A 243 5.34 -6.35 2.63
N ASN A 244 4.18 -5.89 2.20
CA ASN A 244 3.24 -4.95 2.81
C ASN A 244 3.67 -3.47 2.75
N TYR A 245 4.86 -3.18 2.23
CA TYR A 245 5.41 -1.81 2.14
C TYR A 245 5.67 -1.38 0.70
N GLY A 246 5.18 -2.14 -0.26
CA GLY A 246 5.25 -1.83 -1.68
C GLY A 246 6.44 -2.46 -2.41
N TYR A 247 7.21 -3.36 -1.80
CA TYR A 247 8.30 -4.10 -2.45
C TYR A 247 7.88 -5.54 -2.71
N LEU A 248 7.98 -6.01 -3.94
CA LEU A 248 7.58 -7.36 -4.30
C LEU A 248 8.52 -8.41 -3.71
N THR A 249 7.97 -9.42 -3.04
CA THR A 249 8.75 -10.43 -2.32
C THR A 249 9.27 -11.54 -3.22
N ARG A 250 8.55 -11.83 -4.30
CA ARG A 250 8.83 -12.95 -5.21
C ARG A 250 8.19 -12.70 -6.57
N MET A 251 8.90 -13.06 -7.62
CA MET A 251 8.43 -13.06 -9.01
C MET A 251 8.34 -14.50 -9.55
N PRO A 252 7.50 -14.77 -10.55
CA PRO A 252 7.50 -16.05 -11.22
C PRO A 252 8.78 -16.25 -12.02
N ASP A 253 9.41 -17.40 -11.86
CA ASP A 253 10.51 -17.82 -12.71
C ASP A 253 10.04 -18.13 -14.15
N SER A 254 10.98 -18.35 -15.08
CA SER A 254 10.70 -18.54 -16.51
C SER A 254 9.74 -19.70 -16.78
N LEU A 255 9.76 -20.75 -15.97
CA LEU A 255 8.83 -21.88 -16.10
C LEU A 255 7.45 -21.53 -15.56
N GLN A 256 7.40 -20.87 -14.40
CA GLN A 256 6.14 -20.43 -13.81
C GLN A 256 5.39 -19.43 -14.71
N GLN A 257 6.11 -18.55 -15.42
CA GLN A 257 5.51 -17.58 -16.35
C GLN A 257 4.68 -18.22 -17.47
N GLN A 258 4.84 -19.51 -17.73
CA GLN A 258 4.12 -20.24 -18.77
C GLN A 258 2.81 -20.88 -18.28
N ARG A 259 2.46 -20.73 -16.99
CA ARG A 259 1.23 -21.29 -16.42
C ARG A 259 -0.02 -20.76 -17.13
N SER A 260 -0.95 -21.65 -17.46
CA SER A 260 -2.21 -21.29 -18.12
C SER A 260 -3.14 -20.45 -17.24
N GLY A 261 -3.08 -20.62 -15.92
CA GLY A 261 -3.78 -19.78 -14.93
C GLY A 261 -3.24 -18.36 -14.85
N GLY A 262 -2.00 -18.15 -15.31
CA GLY A 262 -1.35 -16.83 -15.25
C GLY A 262 -0.98 -16.39 -13.84
N HIS A 263 -0.72 -15.08 -13.72
CA HIS A 263 -0.23 -14.48 -12.50
C HIS A 263 -0.95 -13.19 -12.18
N GLY A 264 -1.16 -12.96 -10.89
CA GLY A 264 -1.66 -11.71 -10.33
C GLY A 264 -0.71 -11.10 -9.30
N ILE A 265 -1.03 -9.88 -8.88
CA ILE A 265 -0.35 -9.17 -7.80
C ILE A 265 -1.35 -8.66 -6.77
N TYR A 266 -1.01 -8.85 -5.51
CA TYR A 266 -1.65 -8.22 -4.36
C TYR A 266 -0.67 -7.21 -3.77
N TYR A 267 -0.98 -5.91 -3.94
CA TYR A 267 -0.11 -4.79 -3.63
C TYR A 267 -0.70 -3.91 -2.52
N HIS A 268 0.13 -3.31 -1.66
CA HIS A 268 -0.33 -2.50 -0.54
C HIS A 268 -0.09 -1.00 -0.77
N LEU A 269 -1.17 -0.19 -0.71
CA LEU A 269 -1.10 1.27 -0.54
C LEU A 269 -1.36 1.70 0.90
N SER A 270 -1.83 0.78 1.74
CA SER A 270 -1.98 0.91 3.18
C SER A 270 -1.80 -0.44 3.85
N TYR A 271 -1.43 -0.47 5.11
CA TYR A 271 -1.22 -1.70 5.85
C TYR A 271 -1.52 -1.54 7.34
N TRP A 272 -2.26 -2.49 7.89
CA TRP A 272 -2.40 -2.70 9.32
C TRP A 272 -1.68 -3.97 9.72
N GLY A 273 -0.58 -3.84 10.43
CA GLY A 273 0.17 -5.02 10.85
C GLY A 273 1.60 -4.74 11.31
N ARG A 274 2.34 -5.82 11.52
CA ARG A 274 3.73 -5.78 12.00
C ARG A 274 4.72 -5.70 10.84
N PRO A 275 5.85 -4.98 11.02
CA PRO A 275 6.31 -4.26 12.21
C PRO A 275 5.69 -2.86 12.39
N HIS A 276 5.23 -2.20 11.33
CA HIS A 276 4.67 -0.84 11.31
C HIS A 276 3.38 -0.75 10.52
N ASP A 277 2.44 0.05 11.03
CA ASP A 277 1.19 0.37 10.34
C ASP A 277 1.33 1.67 9.55
N TYR A 278 0.67 1.77 8.39
CA TYR A 278 0.46 3.02 7.68
C TYR A 278 -0.93 3.02 7.02
N LEU A 279 -1.84 3.80 7.59
CA LEU A 279 -3.26 3.81 7.24
C LEU A 279 -3.82 5.23 7.11
N TRP A 280 -3.11 6.23 7.66
CA TRP A 280 -3.65 7.56 7.84
C TRP A 280 -3.64 8.40 6.57
N LEU A 281 -2.47 8.45 5.91
CA LEU A 281 -2.25 9.22 4.68
C LEU A 281 -1.73 8.32 3.55
N THR A 282 -1.95 8.77 2.32
CA THR A 282 -1.31 8.14 1.15
C THR A 282 0.13 8.63 1.03
N THR A 283 1.08 7.75 1.28
CA THR A 283 2.49 8.11 1.47
C THR A 283 3.48 7.31 0.61
N THR A 284 3.01 6.30 -0.13
CA THR A 284 3.87 5.51 -1.03
C THR A 284 4.25 6.33 -2.26
N GLN A 285 5.55 6.42 -2.54
CA GLN A 285 6.04 7.13 -3.72
C GLN A 285 5.50 6.51 -5.01
N PRO A 286 4.98 7.30 -5.95
CA PRO A 286 4.53 6.80 -7.25
C PRO A 286 5.62 6.09 -8.05
N GLY A 287 6.87 6.54 -7.92
CA GLY A 287 8.01 5.87 -8.54
C GLY A 287 8.25 4.46 -8.00
N LEU A 288 8.00 4.21 -6.70
CA LEU A 288 8.07 2.86 -6.15
C LEU A 288 6.97 1.96 -6.72
N ILE A 289 5.73 2.46 -6.76
CA ILE A 289 4.61 1.73 -7.35
C ILE A 289 4.94 1.34 -8.80
N TYR A 290 5.42 2.30 -9.59
CA TYR A 290 5.82 2.04 -10.98
C TYR A 290 6.95 1.02 -11.08
N ASN A 291 8.02 1.19 -10.30
CA ASN A 291 9.19 0.30 -10.35
C ASN A 291 8.81 -1.16 -10.11
N GLU A 292 8.06 -1.41 -9.06
CA GLU A 292 7.64 -2.76 -8.67
C GLU A 292 6.63 -3.36 -9.66
N LEU A 293 5.67 -2.55 -10.13
CA LEU A 293 4.71 -3.02 -11.12
C LEU A 293 5.33 -3.21 -12.51
N ASN A 294 6.38 -2.46 -12.85
CA ASN A 294 7.16 -2.69 -14.07
C ASN A 294 7.91 -4.03 -14.02
N GLU A 295 8.49 -4.36 -12.86
CA GLU A 295 9.08 -5.69 -12.66
C GLU A 295 8.02 -6.80 -12.75
N ALA A 296 6.86 -6.61 -12.11
CA ALA A 296 5.74 -7.54 -12.22
C ALA A 296 5.29 -7.73 -13.68
N TRP A 297 5.15 -6.64 -14.42
CA TRP A 297 4.78 -6.64 -15.83
C TRP A 297 5.77 -7.41 -16.70
N ASN A 298 7.06 -7.20 -16.48
CA ASN A 298 8.15 -7.88 -17.21
C ASN A 298 8.22 -9.39 -16.89
N HIS A 299 7.70 -9.79 -15.71
CA HIS A 299 7.60 -11.21 -15.30
C HIS A 299 6.23 -11.84 -15.60
N ASN A 300 5.48 -11.28 -16.56
CA ASN A 300 4.18 -11.79 -17.00
C ASN A 300 3.09 -11.83 -15.90
N ILE A 301 3.16 -10.96 -14.91
CA ILE A 301 2.11 -10.79 -13.90
C ILE A 301 1.06 -9.82 -14.46
N ARG A 302 0.09 -10.34 -15.24
CA ARG A 302 -0.83 -9.52 -16.05
C ARG A 302 -2.29 -9.94 -15.94
N ARG A 303 -2.61 -10.95 -15.14
CA ARG A 303 -3.98 -11.45 -15.10
C ARG A 303 -4.85 -10.76 -14.08
N GLU A 304 -4.37 -10.55 -12.86
CA GLU A 304 -5.12 -9.85 -11.82
C GLU A 304 -4.20 -8.90 -11.04
N TRP A 305 -4.62 -7.64 -10.91
CA TRP A 305 -3.97 -6.66 -10.05
C TRP A 305 -4.96 -6.16 -9.01
N ILE A 306 -4.71 -6.49 -7.76
CA ILE A 306 -5.49 -6.06 -6.60
C ILE A 306 -4.63 -5.18 -5.71
N VAL A 307 -5.14 -4.00 -5.39
CA VAL A 307 -4.49 -3.09 -4.46
C VAL A 307 -5.25 -3.01 -3.15
N ASN A 308 -4.53 -3.26 -2.06
CA ASN A 308 -5.03 -3.06 -0.71
C ASN A 308 -5.11 -1.56 -0.41
N ILE A 309 -6.30 -1.11 -0.08
CA ILE A 309 -6.56 0.25 0.36
C ILE A 309 -7.39 0.22 1.64
N HIS A 310 -7.06 1.11 2.57
CA HIS A 310 -7.88 1.30 3.76
C HIS A 310 -9.15 2.09 3.43
N ASP A 311 -8.97 3.18 2.68
CA ASP A 311 -10.05 4.09 2.32
C ASP A 311 -9.85 4.63 0.89
N PRO A 312 -10.85 4.50 0.00
CA PRO A 312 -10.72 4.98 -1.37
C PRO A 312 -10.55 6.50 -1.47
N LYS A 313 -11.14 7.28 -0.53
CA LYS A 313 -11.04 8.75 -0.55
C LYS A 313 -9.62 9.22 -0.25
N VAL A 314 -8.97 8.63 0.75
CA VAL A 314 -7.59 8.97 1.14
C VAL A 314 -6.59 8.52 0.07
N ALA A 315 -6.79 7.33 -0.50
CA ALA A 315 -5.87 6.74 -1.47
C ALA A 315 -5.90 7.41 -2.86
N SER A 316 -6.73 8.43 -3.08
CA SER A 316 -7.18 8.94 -4.38
C SER A 316 -6.17 8.92 -5.53
N TYR A 317 -5.05 9.64 -5.44
CA TYR A 317 -4.07 9.68 -6.52
C TYR A 317 -3.40 8.31 -6.75
N ASN A 318 -2.89 7.68 -5.71
CA ASN A 318 -2.16 6.42 -5.84
C ASN A 318 -3.08 5.29 -6.31
N LEU A 319 -4.35 5.31 -5.91
CA LEU A 319 -5.36 4.35 -6.39
C LEU A 319 -5.63 4.53 -7.90
N GLU A 320 -5.86 5.76 -8.36
CA GLU A 320 -6.06 6.03 -9.79
C GLU A 320 -4.81 5.66 -10.58
N TYR A 321 -3.63 6.05 -10.10
CA TYR A 321 -2.34 5.76 -10.72
C TYR A 321 -2.11 4.25 -10.89
N PHE A 322 -2.38 3.45 -9.86
CA PHE A 322 -2.28 1.98 -9.90
C PHE A 322 -3.26 1.38 -10.94
N LEU A 323 -4.52 1.82 -10.92
CA LEU A 323 -5.56 1.30 -11.81
C LEU A 323 -5.38 1.76 -13.26
N GLU A 324 -4.83 2.95 -13.51
CA GLU A 324 -4.47 3.39 -14.85
C GLU A 324 -3.30 2.59 -15.43
N MET A 325 -2.30 2.24 -14.63
CA MET A 325 -1.26 1.30 -15.06
C MET A 325 -1.84 -0.07 -15.41
N ALA A 326 -2.77 -0.59 -14.59
CA ALA A 326 -3.45 -1.86 -14.89
C ALA A 326 -4.33 -1.80 -16.14
N TRP A 327 -4.83 -0.61 -16.48
CA TRP A 327 -5.62 -0.38 -17.69
C TRP A 327 -4.76 -0.28 -18.94
N ASP A 328 -3.69 0.52 -18.90
CA ASP A 328 -2.82 0.78 -20.05
C ASP A 328 -1.37 0.99 -19.60
N PHE A 329 -0.67 -0.12 -19.40
CA PHE A 329 0.69 -0.10 -18.84
C PHE A 329 1.70 0.56 -19.79
N ASP A 330 1.50 0.45 -21.10
CA ASP A 330 2.43 0.95 -22.10
C ASP A 330 2.57 2.48 -22.13
N GLN A 331 1.61 3.21 -21.55
CA GLN A 331 1.69 4.66 -21.39
C GLN A 331 2.66 5.12 -20.30
N PHE A 332 3.07 4.22 -19.40
CA PHE A 332 3.95 4.54 -18.28
C PHE A 332 5.40 4.23 -18.62
N LYS A 333 6.26 5.21 -18.37
CA LYS A 333 7.71 5.11 -18.57
C LYS A 333 8.42 5.71 -17.35
N PRO A 334 9.66 5.29 -17.04
CA PRO A 334 10.38 5.76 -15.85
C PRO A 334 10.56 7.29 -15.81
N ASN A 335 10.51 7.95 -16.94
CA ASN A 335 10.77 9.39 -17.11
C ASN A 335 9.50 10.22 -17.39
N ASN A 336 8.29 9.67 -17.22
CA ASN A 336 7.05 10.43 -17.43
C ASN A 336 6.07 10.40 -16.23
N LEU A 337 6.50 9.90 -15.08
CA LEU A 337 5.66 9.73 -13.90
C LEU A 337 5.22 11.08 -13.32
N SER A 338 6.11 12.06 -13.35
CA SER A 338 5.79 13.44 -12.95
C SER A 338 4.76 14.09 -13.88
N THR A 339 4.81 13.78 -15.16
CA THR A 339 3.82 14.24 -16.15
C THR A 339 2.44 13.65 -15.87
N HIS A 340 2.36 12.40 -15.42
CA HIS A 340 1.09 11.80 -15.02
C HIS A 340 0.48 12.53 -13.83
N LEU A 341 1.26 12.78 -12.77
CA LEU A 341 0.81 13.56 -11.61
C LEU A 341 0.33 14.96 -12.03
N GLN A 342 1.08 15.64 -12.91
CA GLN A 342 0.72 16.94 -13.42
C GLN A 342 -0.63 16.93 -14.18
N LYS A 343 -0.83 15.93 -15.05
CA LYS A 343 -2.10 15.77 -15.79
C LYS A 343 -3.27 15.56 -14.85
N TRP A 344 -3.09 14.73 -13.82
CA TRP A 344 -4.08 14.47 -12.79
C TRP A 344 -4.48 15.75 -12.05
N LEU A 345 -3.50 16.54 -11.60
CA LEU A 345 -3.71 17.81 -10.91
C LEU A 345 -4.34 18.88 -11.83
N CYS A 346 -3.89 18.95 -13.09
CA CYS A 346 -4.43 19.88 -14.07
C CYS A 346 -5.89 19.54 -14.45
N ARG A 347 -6.23 18.28 -14.52
CA ARG A 347 -7.61 17.83 -14.76
C ARG A 347 -8.54 18.29 -13.64
N ASP A 348 -8.13 18.13 -12.39
CA ASP A 348 -9.01 18.36 -11.24
C ASP A 348 -9.01 19.82 -10.76
N PHE A 349 -7.89 20.55 -10.89
CA PHE A 349 -7.75 21.93 -10.38
C PHE A 349 -7.48 22.98 -11.47
N GLY A 350 -7.42 22.59 -12.73
CA GLY A 350 -7.08 23.48 -13.85
C GLY A 350 -5.58 23.62 -14.06
N ASN A 351 -5.17 23.95 -15.29
CA ASN A 351 -3.77 23.93 -15.73
C ASN A 351 -2.85 24.79 -14.86
N SER A 352 -3.23 26.04 -14.60
CA SER A 352 -2.40 26.98 -13.84
C SER A 352 -2.13 26.51 -12.42
N VAL A 353 -3.15 26.01 -11.74
CA VAL A 353 -3.03 25.50 -10.36
C VAL A 353 -2.36 24.13 -10.36
N GLY A 354 -2.72 23.22 -11.25
CA GLY A 354 -2.15 21.89 -11.33
C GLY A 354 -0.65 21.90 -11.55
N MET A 355 -0.14 22.77 -12.42
CA MET A 355 1.31 22.94 -12.62
C MET A 355 2.04 23.41 -11.35
N GLN A 356 1.43 24.28 -10.55
CA GLN A 356 2.01 24.75 -9.29
C GLN A 356 1.95 23.68 -8.17
N LEU A 357 0.91 22.83 -8.18
CA LEU A 357 0.75 21.74 -7.20
C LEU A 357 1.68 20.56 -7.46
N THR A 358 2.08 20.32 -8.70
CA THR A 358 2.91 19.18 -9.07
C THR A 358 4.20 19.10 -8.25
N PRO A 359 5.08 20.13 -8.19
CA PRO A 359 6.30 20.05 -7.39
C PRO A 359 6.02 19.95 -5.88
N ILE A 360 4.87 20.40 -5.42
CA ILE A 360 4.46 20.29 -4.02
C ILE A 360 4.17 18.84 -3.65
N LEU A 361 3.37 18.13 -4.43
CA LEU A 361 3.08 16.73 -4.16
C LEU A 361 4.29 15.82 -4.41
N GLN A 362 5.14 16.12 -5.39
CA GLN A 362 6.42 15.43 -5.57
C GLN A 362 7.27 15.53 -4.31
N GLU A 363 7.38 16.73 -3.75
CA GLU A 363 8.15 16.95 -2.52
C GLU A 363 7.48 16.29 -1.30
N HIS A 364 6.15 16.31 -1.21
CA HIS A 364 5.42 15.60 -0.17
C HIS A 364 5.73 14.10 -0.20
N PHE A 365 5.62 13.44 -1.35
CA PHE A 365 5.96 12.03 -1.50
C PHE A 365 7.43 11.75 -1.19
N ARG A 366 8.35 12.66 -1.58
CA ARG A 366 9.76 12.55 -1.23
C ARG A 366 9.99 12.61 0.29
N LEU A 367 9.36 13.53 0.99
CA LEU A 367 9.46 13.62 2.45
C LEU A 367 8.86 12.38 3.12
N CYS A 368 7.75 11.87 2.62
CA CYS A 368 7.16 10.61 3.09
C CYS A 368 8.06 9.40 2.85
N SER A 369 8.90 9.41 1.81
CA SER A 369 9.86 8.34 1.58
C SER A 369 11.06 8.39 2.51
N LEU A 370 11.45 9.58 2.95
CA LEU A 370 12.47 9.73 4.01
C LEU A 370 11.95 9.14 5.33
N ARG A 371 10.73 9.49 5.70
CA ARG A 371 10.00 8.89 6.82
C ARG A 371 8.51 9.11 6.67
N LYS A 372 7.72 8.02 6.69
CA LYS A 372 6.26 8.15 6.72
C LYS A 372 5.81 8.86 7.99
N PRO A 373 4.75 9.69 7.96
CA PRO A 373 4.20 10.32 9.16
C PRO A 373 3.88 9.33 10.27
N GLU A 374 3.36 8.16 9.91
CA GLU A 374 3.04 7.07 10.83
C GLU A 374 4.30 6.44 11.46
N PHE A 375 5.45 6.53 10.80
CA PHE A 375 6.73 6.00 11.28
C PHE A 375 7.53 7.00 12.12
N MET A 376 6.96 8.17 12.39
CA MET A 376 7.55 9.19 13.26
C MET A 376 7.44 8.86 14.75
N GLY A 377 6.99 7.68 15.11
CA GLY A 377 6.86 7.25 16.50
C GLY A 377 6.62 5.76 16.62
N TRP A 378 6.29 5.36 17.82
CA TRP A 378 6.04 3.97 18.15
C TRP A 378 4.73 3.48 17.51
N CYS A 379 4.75 2.28 16.97
CA CYS A 379 3.57 1.53 16.52
C CYS A 379 3.35 0.27 17.36
N GLN A 380 2.33 -0.52 17.03
CA GLN A 380 1.92 -1.68 17.83
C GLN A 380 3.02 -2.72 18.10
N THR A 381 4.10 -2.71 17.35
CA THR A 381 5.14 -3.76 17.40
C THR A 381 6.54 -3.24 17.57
N GLU A 382 6.75 -1.96 17.37
CA GLU A 382 8.06 -1.35 17.55
C GLU A 382 8.22 -0.95 19.01
N LEU A 383 9.11 -1.63 19.69
CA LEU A 383 9.49 -1.33 21.05
C LEU A 383 10.80 -0.54 21.07
N ASP A 384 11.06 0.12 22.21
CA ASP A 384 12.34 0.73 22.50
C ASP A 384 13.49 -0.24 22.10
N PRO A 385 14.52 0.21 21.39
CA PRO A 385 15.65 -0.63 20.99
C PRO A 385 16.31 -1.40 22.14
N SER A 386 16.31 -0.83 23.35
CA SER A 386 16.77 -1.52 24.56
C SER A 386 15.90 -2.73 24.95
N HIS A 387 14.69 -2.82 24.46
CA HIS A 387 13.73 -3.90 24.71
C HIS A 387 13.50 -4.81 23.50
N ARG A 388 14.21 -4.62 22.40
CA ARG A 388 14.04 -5.46 21.18
C ARG A 388 14.17 -6.96 21.45
N GLN A 389 15.05 -7.36 22.37
CA GLN A 389 15.21 -8.78 22.74
C GLN A 389 13.97 -9.33 23.48
N ALA A 390 13.16 -8.47 24.07
CA ALA A 390 11.94 -8.85 24.77
C ALA A 390 10.68 -8.73 23.90
N GLN A 391 10.77 -8.21 22.68
CA GLN A 391 9.62 -7.94 21.79
C GLN A 391 8.70 -9.14 21.60
N GLY A 392 9.25 -10.33 21.42
CA GLY A 392 8.46 -11.55 21.27
C GLY A 392 7.77 -12.04 22.56
N LYS A 393 8.06 -11.43 23.70
CA LYS A 393 7.57 -11.84 25.03
C LYS A 393 6.56 -10.88 25.64
N LEU A 394 6.44 -9.66 25.08
CA LEU A 394 5.53 -8.65 25.63
C LEU A 394 4.15 -8.79 25.02
N SER A 395 3.13 -8.78 25.86
CA SER A 395 1.75 -8.62 25.40
C SER A 395 1.51 -7.20 24.89
N SER A 396 0.46 -7.04 24.07
CA SER A 396 0.05 -5.70 23.59
C SER A 396 -0.27 -4.74 24.73
N GLY A 397 -0.76 -5.24 25.88
CA GLY A 397 -0.98 -4.44 27.09
C GLY A 397 0.31 -3.95 27.70
N GLN A 398 1.33 -4.81 27.82
CA GLN A 398 2.64 -4.42 28.35
C GLN A 398 3.36 -3.42 27.45
N ALA A 399 3.20 -3.55 26.13
CA ALA A 399 3.70 -2.57 25.18
C ALA A 399 3.01 -1.19 25.36
N LYS A 400 1.69 -1.17 25.56
CA LYS A 400 0.93 0.07 25.88
C LYS A 400 1.40 0.71 27.18
N ASP A 401 1.69 -0.10 28.21
CA ASP A 401 2.17 0.41 29.50
C ASP A 401 3.57 1.02 29.41
N LEU A 402 4.46 0.41 28.64
CA LEU A 402 5.79 0.98 28.37
C LEU A 402 5.68 2.34 27.68
N TYR A 403 4.73 2.47 26.75
CA TYR A 403 4.48 3.74 26.08
C TYR A 403 3.92 4.80 27.03
N LYS A 404 2.89 4.48 27.81
CA LYS A 404 2.29 5.39 28.79
C LYS A 404 3.29 5.95 29.80
N ASN A 405 4.33 5.18 30.11
CA ASN A 405 5.39 5.58 31.03
C ASN A 405 6.51 6.43 30.39
N GLY A 406 6.27 7.03 29.24
CA GLY A 406 7.22 7.92 28.56
C GLY A 406 8.44 7.21 27.95
N ARG A 407 8.39 5.90 27.81
CA ARG A 407 9.45 5.07 27.22
C ARG A 407 9.21 4.79 25.74
N SER A 408 8.42 5.60 25.06
CA SER A 408 8.23 5.49 23.63
C SER A 408 9.56 5.76 22.92
N PRO A 409 10.00 4.87 22.05
CA PRO A 409 11.12 5.17 21.19
C PRO A 409 10.75 6.36 20.31
N VAL A 410 11.65 7.31 20.26
CA VAL A 410 11.54 8.39 19.30
C VAL A 410 11.71 7.82 17.93
N ALA A 411 10.91 8.27 17.06
CA ALA A 411 10.91 7.80 15.71
C ALA A 411 12.11 8.22 14.85
N VAL A 412 13.04 8.97 15.33
CA VAL A 412 14.20 9.46 14.57
C VAL A 412 15.51 9.39 15.36
N PRO A 413 15.83 8.24 15.99
CA PRO A 413 17.00 8.11 16.84
C PRO A 413 18.32 8.33 16.09
N ASP A 414 18.33 8.10 14.77
CA ASP A 414 19.52 8.18 13.95
C ASP A 414 19.69 9.54 13.23
N TRP A 415 18.72 10.44 13.39
CA TRP A 415 18.79 11.77 12.78
C TRP A 415 19.54 12.75 13.66
N SER A 416 20.47 13.49 13.06
CA SER A 416 21.11 14.63 13.69
C SER A 416 20.13 15.79 13.86
N GLU A 417 20.47 16.74 14.71
CA GLU A 417 19.70 17.97 14.86
C GLU A 417 19.55 18.72 13.53
N THR A 418 20.61 18.73 12.71
CA THR A 418 20.59 19.33 11.38
C THR A 418 19.59 18.64 10.45
N GLU A 419 19.51 17.31 10.47
CA GLU A 419 18.55 16.55 9.66
C GLU A 419 17.11 16.77 10.13
N CYS A 420 16.88 16.79 11.46
CA CYS A 420 15.58 17.13 12.03
C CYS A 420 15.13 18.53 11.60
N ASN A 421 16.01 19.52 11.69
CA ASN A 421 15.71 20.90 11.30
C ASN A 421 15.43 20.99 9.78
N LYS A 422 16.22 20.31 8.96
CA LYS A 422 16.00 20.26 7.51
C LYS A 422 14.63 19.64 7.17
N PHE A 423 14.25 18.58 7.84
CA PHE A 423 12.97 17.91 7.63
C PHE A 423 11.78 18.81 8.01
N ILE A 424 11.81 19.41 9.21
CA ILE A 424 10.78 20.37 9.65
C ILE A 424 10.70 21.57 8.72
N ASN A 425 11.84 22.16 8.34
CA ASN A 425 11.88 23.33 7.46
C ASN A 425 11.29 23.00 6.07
N SER A 426 11.58 21.80 5.54
CA SER A 426 11.00 21.35 4.27
C SER A 426 9.48 21.26 4.35
N TYR A 427 8.92 20.67 5.40
CA TYR A 427 7.48 20.60 5.59
C TYR A 427 6.84 21.95 5.87
N THR A 428 7.52 22.84 6.61
CA THR A 428 7.05 24.19 6.87
C THR A 428 6.92 24.97 5.56
N LEU A 429 7.94 24.93 4.72
CA LEU A 429 7.92 25.56 3.39
C LEU A 429 6.80 24.98 2.52
N LEU A 430 6.61 23.67 2.56
CA LEU A 430 5.57 23.00 1.78
C LEU A 430 4.17 23.43 2.22
N SER A 431 3.92 23.50 3.53
CA SER A 431 2.66 23.98 4.11
C SER A 431 2.37 25.44 3.75
N GLN A 432 3.41 26.29 3.73
CA GLN A 432 3.27 27.69 3.29
C GLN A 432 2.87 27.79 1.81
N LYS A 433 3.51 27.00 0.93
CA LYS A 433 3.17 26.95 -0.51
C LYS A 433 1.73 26.50 -0.73
N VAL A 434 1.30 25.44 -0.04
CA VAL A 434 -0.09 24.96 -0.08
C VAL A 434 -1.04 26.09 0.35
N SER A 435 -0.77 26.79 1.45
CA SER A 435 -1.61 27.88 1.92
C SER A 435 -1.64 29.10 0.99
N GLN A 436 -0.58 29.33 0.22
CA GLN A 436 -0.56 30.38 -0.82
C GLN A 436 -1.45 29.99 -2.01
N ILE A 437 -1.35 28.75 -2.48
CA ILE A 437 -2.14 28.25 -3.62
C ILE A 437 -3.62 28.16 -3.27
N GLU A 438 -3.97 27.89 -2.01
CA GLU A 438 -5.37 27.86 -1.55
C GLU A 438 -6.16 29.12 -1.97
N LYS A 439 -5.50 30.27 -2.02
CA LYS A 439 -6.13 31.56 -2.42
C LYS A 439 -6.53 31.58 -3.91
N LEU A 440 -5.97 30.69 -4.72
CA LEU A 440 -6.25 30.57 -6.14
C LEU A 440 -7.34 29.53 -6.44
N ILE A 441 -7.77 28.78 -5.43
CA ILE A 441 -8.73 27.68 -5.59
C ILE A 441 -10.15 28.26 -5.63
N PRO A 442 -10.92 27.96 -6.68
CA PRO A 442 -12.34 28.32 -6.72
C PRO A 442 -13.10 27.68 -5.54
N SER A 443 -14.09 28.38 -4.99
CA SER A 443 -14.90 27.86 -3.88
C SER A 443 -15.54 26.50 -4.17
N SER A 444 -15.92 26.24 -5.42
CA SER A 444 -16.48 24.95 -5.87
C SER A 444 -15.49 23.77 -5.84
N LEU A 445 -14.19 24.04 -5.74
CA LEU A 445 -13.13 23.04 -5.67
C LEU A 445 -12.39 23.05 -4.32
N TYR A 446 -12.85 23.90 -3.39
CA TYR A 446 -12.17 24.08 -2.12
C TYR A 446 -12.11 22.77 -1.30
N ASP A 447 -13.21 22.04 -1.21
CA ASP A 447 -13.30 20.79 -0.45
C ASP A 447 -12.41 19.70 -1.06
N ALA A 448 -12.41 19.59 -2.40
CA ALA A 448 -11.50 18.71 -3.11
C ALA A 448 -10.03 19.06 -2.83
N TYR A 449 -9.69 20.32 -2.92
CA TYR A 449 -8.34 20.82 -2.64
C TYR A 449 -7.92 20.53 -1.19
N PHE A 450 -8.81 20.85 -0.24
CA PHE A 450 -8.51 20.62 1.16
C PHE A 450 -8.26 19.15 1.46
N ALA A 451 -9.14 18.27 1.01
CA ALA A 451 -9.04 16.83 1.26
C ALA A 451 -7.83 16.18 0.60
N THR A 452 -7.53 16.58 -0.65
CA THR A 452 -6.54 15.87 -1.49
C THR A 452 -5.13 16.45 -1.36
N ILE A 453 -5.02 17.76 -1.11
CA ILE A 453 -3.73 18.48 -1.12
C ILE A 453 -3.40 19.04 0.26
N LYS A 454 -4.27 19.89 0.81
CA LYS A 454 -3.96 20.66 2.00
C LYS A 454 -3.86 19.77 3.24
N TYR A 455 -4.84 18.93 3.46
CA TYR A 455 -4.85 18.05 4.63
C TYR A 455 -3.64 17.11 4.68
N PRO A 456 -3.33 16.29 3.65
CA PRO A 456 -2.21 15.37 3.74
C PRO A 456 -0.86 16.08 3.93
N VAL A 457 -0.64 17.21 3.26
CA VAL A 457 0.61 17.97 3.41
C VAL A 457 0.72 18.60 4.81
N CYS A 458 -0.31 19.33 5.24
CA CYS A 458 -0.27 20.06 6.50
C CYS A 458 -0.33 19.13 7.72
N ALA A 459 -1.09 18.04 7.64
CA ALA A 459 -1.16 17.04 8.71
C ALA A 459 0.16 16.26 8.86
N ALA A 460 0.80 15.89 7.74
CA ALA A 460 2.15 15.30 7.78
C ALA A 460 3.19 16.27 8.34
N ALA A 461 3.12 17.56 7.96
CA ALA A 461 3.98 18.60 8.51
C ALA A 461 3.79 18.76 10.02
N ALA A 462 2.55 18.84 10.48
CA ALA A 462 2.23 18.94 11.90
C ALA A 462 2.69 17.69 12.67
N GLN A 463 2.54 16.49 12.09
CA GLN A 463 3.04 15.26 12.71
C GLN A 463 4.57 15.25 12.83
N ALA A 464 5.29 15.74 11.83
CA ALA A 464 6.74 15.87 11.88
C ALA A 464 7.17 16.83 13.00
N VAL A 465 6.56 18.02 13.09
CA VAL A 465 6.81 19.00 14.16
C VAL A 465 6.48 18.40 15.52
N LYS A 466 5.28 17.82 15.67
CA LYS A 466 4.83 17.18 16.91
C LYS A 466 5.85 16.18 17.44
N ARG A 467 6.34 15.30 16.57
CA ARG A 467 7.23 14.21 17.01
C ARG A 467 8.66 14.66 17.23
N ILE A 468 9.18 15.58 16.43
CA ILE A 468 10.55 16.08 16.58
C ILE A 468 10.64 17.10 17.73
N GLU A 469 9.68 18.01 17.85
CA GLU A 469 9.70 19.03 18.91
C GLU A 469 9.32 18.48 20.29
N ASN A 470 8.75 17.29 20.38
CA ASN A 470 8.43 16.66 21.67
C ASN A 470 9.61 16.55 22.65
N PHE A 471 10.85 16.60 22.15
CA PHE A 471 12.09 16.55 22.93
C PHE A 471 12.79 17.89 23.06
N ARG A 472 12.41 18.89 22.27
CA ARG A 472 13.11 20.15 22.11
C ARG A 472 12.27 21.34 22.60
N ASP A 473 11.00 21.33 22.22
CA ASP A 473 10.06 22.41 22.53
C ASP A 473 8.65 21.81 22.67
N PHE A 474 8.29 21.47 23.88
CA PHE A 474 7.02 20.79 24.16
C PHE A 474 5.80 21.62 23.75
N ASP A 475 5.86 22.95 23.90
CA ASP A 475 4.75 23.82 23.52
C ASP A 475 4.51 23.80 22.01
N LYS A 476 5.56 23.77 21.19
CA LYS A 476 5.45 23.56 19.75
C LYS A 476 4.90 22.18 19.41
N SER A 477 5.30 21.15 20.13
CA SER A 477 4.77 19.79 19.95
C SER A 477 3.27 19.74 20.23
N MET A 478 2.81 20.36 21.31
CA MET A 478 1.39 20.46 21.65
C MET A 478 0.60 21.30 20.65
N ALA A 479 1.16 22.42 20.20
CA ALA A 479 0.54 23.24 19.16
C ALA A 479 0.34 22.46 17.85
N ALA A 480 1.35 21.66 17.46
CA ALA A 480 1.26 20.81 16.27
C ALA A 480 0.23 19.68 16.44
N HIS A 481 0.12 19.10 17.64
CA HIS A 481 -0.93 18.12 17.95
C HIS A 481 -2.33 18.71 17.78
N ASN A 482 -2.56 19.89 18.36
CA ASN A 482 -3.83 20.60 18.25
C ASN A 482 -4.15 20.97 16.79
N GLU A 483 -3.14 21.30 15.98
CA GLU A 483 -3.31 21.56 14.56
C GLU A 483 -3.79 20.32 13.80
N ILE A 484 -3.26 19.12 14.11
CA ILE A 484 -3.75 17.88 13.51
C ILE A 484 -5.24 17.66 13.83
N ILE A 485 -5.62 17.88 15.09
CA ILE A 485 -7.03 17.78 15.52
C ILE A 485 -7.90 18.75 14.73
N ARG A 486 -7.50 20.02 14.66
CA ARG A 486 -8.22 21.09 13.95
C ARG A 486 -8.37 20.76 12.44
N LEU A 487 -7.31 20.29 11.81
CA LEU A 487 -7.34 19.91 10.38
C LEU A 487 -8.26 18.70 10.15
N THR A 488 -8.23 17.73 11.04
CA THR A 488 -9.09 16.53 10.96
C THR A 488 -10.56 16.87 11.16
N ASP A 489 -10.86 17.75 12.12
CA ASP A 489 -12.22 18.23 12.34
C ASP A 489 -12.74 18.95 11.09
N LYS A 490 -11.95 19.84 10.51
CA LYS A 490 -12.29 20.51 9.27
C LYS A 490 -12.51 19.53 8.11
N TYR A 491 -11.67 18.48 7.98
CA TYR A 491 -11.83 17.43 6.96
C TYR A 491 -13.20 16.75 7.08
N ASN A 492 -13.58 16.38 8.29
CA ASN A 492 -14.85 15.71 8.55
C ASN A 492 -16.08 16.59 8.26
N HIS A 493 -15.93 17.91 8.30
CA HIS A 493 -17.00 18.87 8.00
C HIS A 493 -17.08 19.30 6.53
N LEU A 494 -16.18 18.81 5.66
CA LEU A 494 -16.23 19.11 4.24
C LEU A 494 -17.56 18.69 3.61
N SER A 495 -17.97 19.42 2.56
CA SER A 495 -19.22 19.18 1.81
C SER A 495 -20.45 19.09 2.73
N GLY A 496 -20.52 20.02 3.71
CA GLY A 496 -21.65 20.09 4.65
C GLY A 496 -21.74 18.89 5.61
N GLY A 497 -20.61 18.26 5.94
CA GLY A 497 -20.55 17.10 6.82
C GLY A 497 -20.78 15.76 6.12
N LYS A 498 -20.80 15.73 4.79
CA LYS A 498 -20.86 14.48 3.99
C LYS A 498 -19.78 13.47 4.43
N TRP A 499 -18.63 13.95 4.89
CA TRP A 499 -17.47 13.14 5.24
C TRP A 499 -17.26 12.99 6.75
N GLN A 500 -18.28 13.28 7.56
CA GLN A 500 -18.20 13.09 9.01
C GLN A 500 -17.80 11.66 9.36
N TRP A 501 -16.78 11.48 10.19
CA TRP A 501 -16.17 10.20 10.60
C TRP A 501 -15.26 9.51 9.58
N ILE A 502 -14.99 10.11 8.41
CA ILE A 502 -14.07 9.51 7.43
C ILE A 502 -12.59 9.67 7.84
N MET A 503 -12.25 10.73 8.57
CA MET A 503 -10.89 10.99 9.00
C MET A 503 -10.76 10.96 10.52
N ASN A 504 -9.63 10.45 10.99
CA ASN A 504 -9.34 10.36 12.42
C ASN A 504 -7.92 10.87 12.70
N TRP A 505 -7.76 11.76 13.69
CA TRP A 505 -6.46 12.23 14.14
C TRP A 505 -5.76 11.21 15.06
N ASN A 506 -6.51 10.33 15.71
CA ASN A 506 -6.00 9.29 16.63
C ASN A 506 -6.25 7.90 16.05
N VAL A 507 -5.62 7.63 14.93
CA VAL A 507 -5.81 6.40 14.14
C VAL A 507 -5.57 5.17 15.02
N LYS A 508 -6.62 4.38 15.24
CA LYS A 508 -6.63 3.16 16.06
C LYS A 508 -6.00 3.35 17.46
N GLU A 509 -6.01 4.54 17.98
CA GLU A 509 -5.40 4.88 19.28
C GLU A 509 -3.90 4.49 19.35
N MET A 510 -3.24 4.47 18.20
CA MET A 510 -1.81 4.17 18.18
C MET A 510 -1.00 5.29 18.82
N PRO A 511 0.01 4.94 19.61
CA PRO A 511 0.79 5.92 20.37
C PRO A 511 1.43 7.04 19.55
N VAL A 512 1.79 6.78 18.29
CA VAL A 512 2.35 7.79 17.38
C VAL A 512 1.39 8.96 17.13
N PHE A 513 0.08 8.72 17.21
CA PHE A 513 -0.95 9.74 17.05
C PHE A 513 -1.40 10.38 18.36
N GLY A 514 -1.15 9.72 19.50
CA GLY A 514 -1.55 10.21 20.81
C GLY A 514 -1.01 11.60 21.13
N GLU A 515 -1.56 12.19 22.18
CA GLU A 515 -1.11 13.46 22.74
C GLU A 515 0.39 13.38 23.14
N PRO A 516 1.20 14.39 22.82
CA PRO A 516 2.59 14.41 23.25
C PRO A 516 2.70 14.37 24.78
N THR A 517 3.69 13.66 25.28
CA THR A 517 4.04 13.66 26.70
C THR A 517 5.48 14.14 26.83
N PRO A 518 5.80 15.01 27.83
CA PRO A 518 7.17 15.46 28.05
C PRO A 518 8.09 14.26 28.23
N THR A 519 9.16 14.19 27.47
CA THR A 519 10.16 13.12 27.59
C THR A 519 11.55 13.71 27.78
N ALA A 520 12.37 13.07 28.62
CA ALA A 520 13.75 13.44 28.85
C ALA A 520 14.73 12.93 27.78
N TYR A 521 14.23 12.57 26.60
CA TYR A 521 15.08 12.03 25.55
C TYR A 521 15.84 13.15 24.84
N THR A 522 17.16 13.06 24.86
CA THR A 522 18.04 13.98 24.13
C THR A 522 18.42 13.33 22.82
N LEU A 523 18.23 14.03 21.70
CA LEU A 523 18.76 13.61 20.41
C LEU A 523 20.28 13.43 20.57
N ARG A 524 20.78 12.24 20.26
CA ARG A 524 22.23 12.01 20.27
C ARG A 524 22.83 12.83 19.15
N PRO A 525 23.85 13.66 19.41
CA PRO A 525 24.55 14.35 18.34
C PRO A 525 25.20 13.28 17.45
N VAL A 526 24.73 13.16 16.21
CA VAL A 526 25.42 12.33 15.24
C VAL A 526 26.71 13.06 14.85
N GLN A 527 27.83 12.42 15.13
CA GLN A 527 29.16 13.01 14.93
C GLN A 527 29.59 13.08 13.47
N HIS A 528 28.71 12.73 12.52
CA HIS A 528 29.07 12.68 11.10
C HIS A 528 28.69 13.97 10.39
N LYS A 529 29.70 14.78 10.09
CA LYS A 529 29.55 15.93 9.21
C LYS A 529 29.57 15.43 7.76
N VAL A 530 28.43 15.53 7.07
CA VAL A 530 28.40 15.28 5.63
C VAL A 530 29.26 16.33 4.94
N GLN A 531 30.37 15.91 4.34
CA GLN A 531 31.29 16.81 3.67
C GLN A 531 30.96 17.00 2.20
N GLN A 532 30.48 15.94 1.55
CA GLN A 532 30.08 15.94 0.15
C GLN A 532 28.84 15.07 -0.02
N ASN A 533 27.96 15.46 -0.92
CA ASN A 533 26.75 14.73 -1.23
C ASN A 533 26.63 14.59 -2.76
N TYR A 534 26.49 13.38 -3.24
CA TYR A 534 26.39 13.04 -4.65
C TYR A 534 25.01 12.47 -4.95
N THR A 535 24.47 12.77 -6.11
CA THR A 535 23.22 12.24 -6.61
C THR A 535 23.45 11.35 -7.82
N SER A 536 22.43 10.65 -8.27
CA SER A 536 22.52 9.85 -9.51
C SER A 536 22.93 10.67 -10.75
N SER A 537 22.72 11.99 -10.71
CA SER A 537 23.11 12.90 -11.80
C SER A 537 24.62 13.18 -11.84
N ASP A 538 25.33 12.95 -10.75
CA ASP A 538 26.78 13.16 -10.63
C ASP A 538 27.58 11.92 -11.01
N ALA A 539 26.90 10.82 -11.29
CA ALA A 539 27.50 9.54 -11.56
C ALA A 539 27.96 9.39 -13.02
N ARG A 540 29.07 8.67 -13.20
CA ARG A 540 29.44 8.09 -14.50
C ARG A 540 28.92 6.65 -14.53
N CYS A 541 28.23 6.27 -15.60
CA CYS A 541 27.63 4.95 -15.77
C CYS A 541 28.29 4.23 -16.95
N THR A 542 28.50 2.91 -16.83
CA THR A 542 28.89 2.04 -17.93
C THR A 542 27.74 1.71 -18.87
N PHE A 543 26.52 2.06 -18.49
CA PHE A 543 25.28 1.82 -19.20
C PHE A 543 24.53 3.12 -19.49
N ASN A 544 23.49 3.07 -20.34
CA ASN A 544 22.61 4.22 -20.58
C ASN A 544 21.57 4.33 -19.44
N PRO A 545 21.74 5.27 -18.50
CA PRO A 545 20.90 5.35 -17.33
C PRO A 545 19.49 5.83 -17.69
N GLN A 546 18.48 5.15 -17.17
CA GLN A 546 17.08 5.54 -17.25
C GLN A 546 16.53 5.78 -15.82
N PRO A 547 16.72 6.97 -15.26
CA PRO A 547 16.25 7.25 -13.90
C PRO A 547 14.74 7.12 -13.78
N VAL A 548 14.29 6.48 -12.70
CA VAL A 548 12.88 6.43 -12.33
C VAL A 548 12.53 7.70 -11.55
N GLU A 549 11.62 8.49 -12.11
CA GLU A 549 11.11 9.70 -11.46
C GLU A 549 10.28 9.38 -10.22
N MET A 550 10.17 10.34 -9.31
CA MET A 550 9.39 10.26 -8.08
C MET A 550 9.74 9.04 -7.22
N LEU A 551 11.01 8.63 -7.22
CA LEU A 551 11.54 7.50 -6.50
C LEU A 551 12.78 7.90 -5.70
N GLY A 552 12.87 7.40 -4.45
CA GLY A 552 14.00 7.60 -3.56
C GLY A 552 14.10 9.00 -2.96
N HIS A 553 15.21 9.24 -2.27
CA HIS A 553 15.43 10.45 -1.45
C HIS A 553 15.60 11.73 -2.26
N THR A 554 15.92 11.61 -3.55
CA THR A 554 16.17 12.73 -4.47
C THR A 554 15.07 12.85 -5.55
N ASN A 555 13.98 12.13 -5.45
CA ASN A 555 12.94 12.00 -6.48
C ASN A 555 13.44 11.41 -7.81
N LYS A 556 14.63 10.84 -7.83
CA LYS A 556 15.19 10.12 -8.97
C LYS A 556 16.07 8.98 -8.46
N ALA A 557 15.68 7.76 -8.72
CA ALA A 557 16.49 6.59 -8.46
C ALA A 557 17.02 5.99 -9.77
N LEU A 558 18.24 5.49 -9.73
CA LEU A 558 18.89 4.92 -10.89
C LEU A 558 18.96 3.40 -10.73
N PRO A 559 18.24 2.62 -11.54
CA PRO A 559 18.42 1.18 -11.57
C PRO A 559 19.76 0.84 -12.20
N ILE A 560 20.53 -0.02 -11.54
CA ILE A 560 21.82 -0.51 -12.01
C ILE A 560 21.64 -1.92 -12.54
N PRO A 561 21.77 -2.18 -13.85
CA PRO A 561 21.66 -3.51 -14.41
C PRO A 561 22.75 -4.45 -13.87
N LYS A 562 22.49 -5.75 -13.91
CA LYS A 562 23.46 -6.76 -13.48
C LYS A 562 24.74 -6.68 -14.30
N GLY A 563 25.89 -6.54 -13.63
CA GLY A 563 27.20 -6.45 -14.24
C GLY A 563 27.62 -5.05 -14.68
N GLU A 564 26.76 -4.05 -14.46
CA GLU A 564 27.05 -2.66 -14.78
C GLU A 564 27.57 -1.90 -13.55
N GLU A 565 28.23 -0.77 -13.78
CA GLU A 565 28.89 0.02 -12.76
C GLU A 565 28.41 1.47 -12.73
N LEU A 566 28.42 2.00 -11.52
CA LEU A 566 28.13 3.39 -11.20
C LEU A 566 29.33 3.98 -10.45
N SER A 567 29.97 5.00 -10.97
CA SER A 567 31.15 5.59 -10.35
C SER A 567 30.98 7.08 -10.06
N PHE A 568 31.62 7.51 -8.98
CA PHE A 568 31.68 8.91 -8.54
C PHE A 568 33.15 9.33 -8.33
N THR A 569 33.46 10.54 -8.71
CA THR A 569 34.75 11.15 -8.33
C THR A 569 34.58 11.92 -7.03
N ILE A 570 35.34 11.54 -6.01
CA ILE A 570 35.27 12.13 -4.68
C ILE A 570 36.58 12.85 -4.40
N GLU A 571 36.53 14.12 -4.02
CA GLU A 571 37.69 14.87 -3.57
C GLU A 571 37.93 14.66 -2.08
N ILE A 572 39.10 14.20 -1.69
CA ILE A 572 39.50 14.00 -0.30
C ILE A 572 40.36 15.18 0.13
N PRO A 573 39.85 16.14 0.92
CA PRO A 573 40.58 17.38 1.24
C PRO A 573 41.72 17.18 2.22
N LYS A 574 41.73 16.12 2.99
CA LYS A 574 42.81 15.77 3.95
C LYS A 574 42.89 14.28 4.16
N SER A 575 44.06 13.81 4.56
CA SER A 575 44.23 12.45 5.05
C SER A 575 43.37 12.19 6.29
N GLY A 576 42.68 11.07 6.36
CA GLY A 576 41.81 10.72 7.48
C GLY A 576 40.91 9.53 7.21
N LYS A 577 40.07 9.22 8.21
CA LYS A 577 38.99 8.23 8.08
C LYS A 577 37.71 8.89 7.57
N TYR A 578 37.14 8.32 6.54
CA TYR A 578 35.89 8.77 5.93
C TYR A 578 34.83 7.64 5.98
N THR A 579 33.57 8.02 6.07
CA THR A 579 32.44 7.11 5.96
C THR A 579 31.70 7.41 4.65
N ILE A 580 31.50 6.40 3.83
CA ILE A 580 30.66 6.46 2.64
C ILE A 580 29.29 5.89 3.02
N SER A 581 28.24 6.68 2.80
CA SER A 581 26.85 6.25 3.01
C SER A 581 26.13 6.26 1.67
N THR A 582 25.54 5.14 1.30
CA THR A 582 24.79 4.98 0.05
C THR A 582 23.33 4.75 0.36
N ALA A 583 22.44 5.59 -0.17
CA ALA A 583 21.00 5.37 -0.12
C ALA A 583 20.59 4.43 -1.26
N MET A 584 20.07 3.28 -0.93
CA MET A 584 19.61 2.28 -1.88
C MET A 584 18.13 1.94 -1.64
N ILE A 585 17.42 1.62 -2.73
CA ILE A 585 16.06 1.10 -2.64
C ILE A 585 16.18 -0.41 -2.53
N PRO A 586 15.64 -1.02 -1.45
CA PRO A 586 15.66 -2.46 -1.29
C PRO A 586 14.68 -3.11 -2.28
N THR A 587 15.20 -3.64 -3.38
CA THR A 587 14.41 -4.43 -4.32
C THR A 587 14.59 -5.91 -4.02
N GLN A 588 13.52 -6.69 -4.15
CA GLN A 588 13.58 -8.14 -3.97
C GLN A 588 14.14 -8.82 -5.23
N CYS A 589 14.84 -9.92 -5.06
CA CYS A 589 15.33 -10.69 -6.19
C CYS A 589 14.30 -11.73 -6.64
N SER A 590 14.04 -11.82 -7.96
CA SER A 590 13.11 -12.82 -8.51
C SER A 590 13.61 -14.26 -8.39
N ASP A 591 14.93 -14.46 -8.40
CA ASP A 591 15.59 -15.77 -8.55
C ASP A 591 16.16 -16.28 -7.23
N ARG A 592 15.51 -16.27 -6.15
CA ARG A 592 16.01 -16.84 -4.87
C ARG A 592 17.51 -16.58 -4.63
N GLY A 593 17.83 -15.45 -4.13
CA GLY A 593 19.20 -15.12 -3.78
C GLY A 593 19.33 -13.72 -3.25
N ASP A 594 20.46 -13.44 -2.62
CA ASP A 594 20.77 -12.10 -2.16
C ASP A 594 21.07 -11.19 -3.35
N ILE A 595 20.52 -9.98 -3.34
CA ILE A 595 21.05 -8.93 -4.19
C ILE A 595 22.40 -8.54 -3.65
N ARG A 596 23.45 -8.71 -4.47
CA ARG A 596 24.83 -8.41 -4.10
C ARG A 596 25.36 -7.25 -4.92
N PHE A 597 26.00 -6.33 -4.25
CA PHE A 597 26.75 -5.26 -4.88
C PHE A 597 28.09 -5.08 -4.18
N SER A 598 29.06 -4.58 -4.91
CA SER A 598 30.39 -4.28 -4.37
C SER A 598 30.64 -2.79 -4.43
N VAL A 599 31.24 -2.25 -3.38
CA VAL A 599 31.77 -0.88 -3.37
C VAL A 599 33.28 -0.97 -3.46
N VAL A 600 33.84 -0.28 -4.45
CA VAL A 600 35.27 -0.22 -4.71
C VAL A 600 35.74 1.23 -4.61
N VAL A 601 36.81 1.48 -3.90
CA VAL A 601 37.46 2.80 -3.83
C VAL A 601 38.78 2.73 -4.58
N CYS A 602 38.93 3.59 -5.58
CA CYS A 602 40.14 3.65 -6.44
C CYS A 602 40.91 4.94 -6.17
N ASN A 603 42.22 4.85 -6.08
CA ASN A 603 43.12 5.99 -5.83
C ASN A 603 43.49 6.81 -7.09
N GLY A 604 42.80 6.60 -8.20
CA GLY A 604 43.12 7.26 -9.47
C GLY A 604 44.36 6.70 -10.19
N SER A 605 44.96 5.63 -9.69
CA SER A 605 45.97 4.85 -10.39
C SER A 605 45.31 3.60 -10.99
N ASP A 606 45.56 3.31 -12.26
CA ASP A 606 45.02 2.12 -12.96
C ASP A 606 45.60 0.78 -12.44
N ASN A 607 46.21 0.75 -11.27
CA ASN A 607 46.78 -0.46 -10.67
C ASN A 607 45.73 -1.19 -9.85
N GLU A 608 45.30 -2.36 -10.32
CA GLU A 608 44.35 -3.28 -9.66
C GLU A 608 44.76 -3.69 -8.23
N SER A 609 46.00 -3.44 -7.82
CA SER A 609 46.50 -3.81 -6.47
C SER A 609 45.94 -2.98 -5.32
N ASP A 610 45.27 -1.85 -5.60
CA ASP A 610 44.72 -0.92 -4.58
C ASP A 610 43.21 -1.06 -4.37
N PHE A 611 42.60 -2.10 -4.94
CA PHE A 611 41.16 -2.37 -4.80
C PHE A 611 40.87 -3.18 -3.54
N TYR A 612 40.07 -2.62 -2.64
CA TYR A 612 39.48 -3.33 -1.52
C TYR A 612 37.97 -3.46 -1.73
N PRO A 613 37.51 -4.41 -2.55
CA PRO A 613 36.08 -4.57 -2.77
C PRO A 613 35.40 -5.05 -1.49
N LYS A 614 34.42 -4.32 -1.03
CA LYS A 614 33.53 -4.77 0.04
C LYS A 614 32.20 -5.16 -0.56
N THR A 615 31.91 -6.46 -0.53
CA THR A 615 30.64 -6.98 -1.02
C THR A 615 29.57 -6.87 0.08
N PHE A 616 28.41 -6.36 -0.29
CA PHE A 616 27.24 -6.23 0.54
C PHE A 616 26.14 -7.14 -0.01
N SER A 617 25.33 -7.66 0.88
CA SER A 617 24.13 -8.43 0.54
C SER A 617 22.92 -7.70 1.13
N LEU A 618 21.91 -7.47 0.30
CA LEU A 618 20.60 -7.02 0.74
C LEU A 618 19.76 -8.27 1.00
N LYS A 619 19.35 -8.44 2.24
CA LYS A 619 18.49 -9.55 2.67
C LYS A 619 17.04 -9.10 2.77
#